data_13ba5a306bbdf2c30000dfab2c3bb586
#
_entry.id   13ba5a306bbdf2c30000dfab2c3bb586
#
_cell.length_a   1.000
_cell.length_b   1.000
_cell.length_c   1.000
_cell.angle_alpha   90.00
_cell.angle_beta   90.00
_cell.angle_gamma   90.00
#
_symmetry.space_group_name_H-M   'P 1'
#
loop_
_entity.id
_entity.type
_entity.pdbx_description
1 polymer ?
#
loop_
_entity_poly.entity_id
_entity_poly.type
_entity_poly.pdbx_seq_one_letter_code
_entity_poly.pdbx_strand_id
1 'polypeptide(L)'
;MNTTTNTFSLKTVFTDFKEITKAGLAISVLFSSIAGYLLGFNNDQPFEWSVLLMLCVGGYCMVGASNAFNQVIEKDLDALMDRTKNRPVPSGRMSPNVALVLASLLTLLGLTLLYMINPKTAMFGAISIFLYTSVYTPLKTITSLSVFVGAFPGAIPFM
;
A
#
# COMPACT_ATOMS: atom_id res chain seq x y z
N MET A 1 13.54 -37.55 4.83
CA MET A 1 14.03 -36.19 4.61
C MET A 1 13.61 -35.77 3.20
N ASN A 2 12.44 -35.13 3.06
CA ASN A 2 12.00 -34.59 1.76
C ASN A 2 12.44 -33.14 1.70
N THR A 3 13.54 -32.89 1.01
CA THR A 3 13.95 -31.56 0.57
C THR A 3 13.00 -31.14 -0.55
N THR A 4 11.92 -30.44 -0.20
CA THR A 4 11.12 -29.71 -1.17
C THR A 4 12.00 -28.58 -1.71
N THR A 5 12.59 -28.82 -2.88
CA THR A 5 13.23 -27.79 -3.69
C THR A 5 12.18 -26.72 -4.01
N ASN A 6 12.28 -25.59 -3.30
CA ASN A 6 11.48 -24.40 -3.60
C ASN A 6 11.89 -23.92 -5.00
N THR A 7 11.17 -24.38 -6.03
CA THR A 7 11.36 -23.88 -7.38
C THR A 7 10.88 -22.42 -7.41
N PHE A 8 11.84 -21.51 -7.43
CA PHE A 8 11.62 -20.08 -7.61
C PHE A 8 10.97 -19.87 -9.00
N SER A 9 9.65 -19.86 -9.04
CA SER A 9 8.90 -19.57 -10.26
C SER A 9 8.57 -18.07 -10.29
N LEU A 10 8.89 -17.38 -11.38
CA LEU A 10 8.52 -15.99 -11.62
C LEU A 10 7.01 -15.78 -11.43
N LYS A 11 6.19 -16.77 -11.76
CA LYS A 11 4.75 -16.76 -11.55
C LYS A 11 4.38 -16.66 -10.07
N THR A 12 5.07 -17.40 -9.20
CA THR A 12 4.85 -17.36 -7.74
C THR A 12 5.23 -15.99 -7.17
N VAL A 13 6.40 -15.46 -7.58
CA VAL A 13 6.85 -14.13 -7.13
C VAL A 13 5.84 -13.03 -7.52
N PHE A 14 5.33 -13.08 -8.75
CA PHE A 14 4.33 -12.11 -9.22
C PHE A 14 3.00 -12.23 -8.47
N THR A 15 2.58 -13.46 -8.17
CA THR A 15 1.36 -13.70 -7.39
C THR A 15 1.53 -13.18 -5.96
N ASP A 16 2.65 -13.48 -5.30
CA ASP A 16 2.93 -13.00 -3.94
C ASP A 16 3.04 -11.47 -3.88
N PHE A 17 3.64 -10.84 -4.92
CA PHE A 17 3.67 -9.39 -5.04
C PHE A 17 2.26 -8.78 -5.12
N LYS A 18 1.38 -9.35 -5.95
CA LYS A 18 -0.02 -8.90 -6.06
C LYS A 18 -0.80 -9.08 -4.76
N GLU A 19 -0.54 -10.18 -4.05
CA GLU A 19 -1.20 -10.47 -2.78
C GLU A 19 -0.70 -9.57 -1.65
N ILE A 20 0.61 -9.31 -1.55
CA ILE A 20 1.17 -8.47 -0.48
C ILE A 20 0.77 -7.01 -0.65
N THR A 21 0.73 -6.50 -1.88
CA THR A 21 0.30 -5.13 -2.19
C THR A 21 -1.22 -4.96 -2.16
N LYS A 22 -1.99 -6.06 -2.10
CA LYS A 22 -3.45 -6.07 -2.29
C LYS A 22 -3.85 -5.31 -3.55
N ALA A 23 -3.35 -5.74 -4.71
CA ALA A 23 -3.51 -5.05 -5.99
C ALA A 23 -4.97 -4.61 -6.29
N GLY A 24 -5.97 -5.41 -5.91
CA GLY A 24 -7.39 -5.05 -6.09
C GLY A 24 -7.79 -3.79 -5.30
N LEU A 25 -7.35 -3.69 -4.04
CA LEU A 25 -7.58 -2.50 -3.22
C LEU A 25 -6.81 -1.29 -3.77
N ALA A 26 -5.57 -1.48 -4.18
CA ALA A 26 -4.74 -0.43 -4.75
C ALA A 26 -5.39 0.17 -6.02
N ILE A 27 -5.97 -0.67 -6.90
CA ILE A 27 -6.70 -0.23 -8.09
C ILE A 27 -7.90 0.67 -7.70
N SER A 28 -8.66 0.33 -6.66
CA SER A 28 -9.79 1.18 -6.22
C SER A 28 -9.32 2.56 -5.77
N VAL A 29 -8.18 2.63 -5.06
CA VAL A 29 -7.58 3.91 -4.66
C VAL A 29 -7.09 4.70 -5.87
N LEU A 30 -6.53 4.02 -6.89
CA LEU A 30 -6.14 4.67 -8.15
C LEU A 30 -7.33 5.33 -8.85
N PHE A 31 -8.49 4.66 -8.93
CA PHE A 31 -9.69 5.28 -9.49
C PHE A 31 -10.08 6.54 -8.75
N SER A 32 -10.03 6.53 -7.42
CA SER A 32 -10.31 7.71 -6.60
C SER A 32 -9.32 8.85 -6.86
N SER A 33 -8.03 8.54 -6.98
CA SER A 33 -6.98 9.52 -7.27
C SER A 33 -7.14 10.13 -8.67
N ILE A 34 -7.47 9.30 -9.67
CA ILE A 34 -7.74 9.76 -11.03
C ILE A 34 -8.97 10.68 -11.03
N ALA A 35 -10.05 10.28 -10.37
CA ALA A 35 -11.25 11.09 -10.25
C ALA A 35 -10.94 12.44 -9.57
N GLY A 36 -10.18 12.43 -8.47
CA GLY A 36 -9.74 13.64 -7.78
C GLY A 36 -8.94 14.58 -8.69
N TYR A 37 -7.98 14.03 -9.46
CA TYR A 37 -7.19 14.81 -10.41
C TYR A 37 -8.06 15.42 -11.51
N LEU A 38 -8.99 14.64 -12.09
CA LEU A 38 -9.89 15.13 -13.15
C LEU A 38 -10.87 16.19 -12.65
N LEU A 39 -11.38 16.05 -11.41
CA LEU A 39 -12.28 17.05 -10.81
C LEU A 39 -11.56 18.34 -10.41
N GLY A 40 -10.28 18.24 -10.01
CA GLY A 40 -9.45 19.40 -9.71
C GLY A 40 -8.83 20.06 -10.95
N PHE A 41 -8.98 19.44 -12.12
CA PHE A 41 -8.45 19.97 -13.36
C PHE A 41 -9.24 21.21 -13.80
N ASN A 42 -8.53 22.32 -14.00
CA ASN A 42 -9.10 23.55 -14.57
C ASN A 42 -8.67 23.68 -16.02
N ASN A 43 -9.61 23.99 -16.92
CA ASN A 43 -9.37 24.14 -18.37
C ASN A 43 -8.36 25.25 -18.73
N ASP A 44 -7.99 26.09 -17.80
CA ASP A 44 -6.98 27.14 -17.99
C ASP A 44 -5.54 26.59 -18.00
N GLN A 45 -5.33 25.32 -17.65
CA GLN A 45 -4.02 24.67 -17.62
C GLN A 45 -4.00 23.50 -18.62
N PRO A 46 -2.85 23.20 -19.26
CA PRO A 46 -2.75 22.02 -20.11
C PRO A 46 -2.88 20.73 -19.28
N PHE A 47 -3.55 19.72 -19.83
CA PHE A 47 -3.65 18.41 -19.18
C PHE A 47 -2.28 17.71 -19.21
N GLU A 48 -1.74 17.39 -18.02
CA GLU A 48 -0.43 16.78 -17.87
C GLU A 48 -0.52 15.26 -17.61
N TRP A 49 -0.31 14.47 -18.65
CA TRP A 49 -0.27 13.00 -18.54
C TRP A 49 0.83 12.49 -17.60
N SER A 50 1.96 13.20 -17.51
CA SER A 50 3.06 12.88 -16.61
C SER A 50 2.63 12.95 -15.15
N VAL A 51 1.87 13.98 -14.77
CA VAL A 51 1.34 14.14 -13.41
C VAL A 51 0.36 13.01 -13.09
N LEU A 52 -0.57 12.70 -14.00
CA LEU A 52 -1.50 11.61 -13.80
C LEU A 52 -0.79 10.27 -13.64
N LEU A 53 0.23 9.98 -14.47
CA LEU A 53 1.00 8.75 -14.38
C LEU A 53 1.77 8.65 -13.05
N MET A 54 2.46 9.74 -12.66
CA MET A 54 3.18 9.80 -11.38
C MET A 54 2.23 9.64 -10.18
N LEU A 55 1.04 10.22 -10.25
CA LEU A 55 0.01 10.08 -9.21
C LEU A 55 -0.47 8.61 -9.11
N CYS A 56 -0.72 7.97 -10.25
CA CYS A 56 -1.15 6.56 -10.28
C CYS A 56 -0.07 5.62 -9.74
N VAL A 57 1.16 5.72 -10.23
CA VAL A 57 2.26 4.84 -9.82
C VAL A 57 2.64 5.14 -8.37
N GLY A 58 2.79 6.41 -8.00
CA GLY A 58 3.09 6.84 -6.63
C GLY A 58 2.01 6.38 -5.64
N GLY A 59 0.73 6.60 -5.98
CA GLY A 59 -0.40 6.15 -5.17
C GLY A 59 -0.44 4.62 -5.01
N TYR A 60 -0.23 3.86 -6.09
CA TYR A 60 -0.11 2.40 -6.02
C TYR A 60 1.02 1.96 -5.08
N CYS A 61 2.21 2.58 -5.19
CA CYS A 61 3.34 2.27 -4.34
C CYS A 61 3.04 2.55 -2.86
N MET A 62 2.39 3.67 -2.54
CA MET A 62 2.03 4.03 -1.16
C MET A 62 1.01 3.04 -0.56
N VAL A 63 -0.03 2.68 -1.30
CA VAL A 63 -1.03 1.70 -0.86
C VAL A 63 -0.40 0.31 -0.74
N GLY A 64 0.41 -0.10 -1.71
CA GLY A 64 1.13 -1.37 -1.68
C GLY A 64 2.07 -1.49 -0.49
N ALA A 65 2.84 -0.42 -0.22
CA ALA A 65 3.72 -0.34 0.93
C ALA A 65 2.96 -0.47 2.26
N SER A 66 1.88 0.28 2.43
CA SER A 66 1.07 0.23 3.65
C SER A 66 0.48 -1.16 3.92
N ASN A 67 0.04 -1.87 2.86
CA ASN A 67 -0.44 -3.24 2.98
C ASN A 67 0.68 -4.23 3.31
N ALA A 68 1.87 -4.05 2.74
CA ALA A 68 3.03 -4.89 3.05
C ALA A 68 3.48 -4.71 4.51
N PHE A 69 3.59 -3.47 5.00
CA PHE A 69 3.86 -3.20 6.42
C PHE A 69 2.82 -3.83 7.33
N ASN A 70 1.53 -3.70 6.98
CA ASN A 70 0.45 -4.29 7.75
C ASN A 70 0.58 -5.82 7.87
N GLN A 71 0.95 -6.54 6.80
CA GLN A 71 1.15 -7.99 6.86
C GLN A 71 2.35 -8.38 7.76
N VAL A 72 3.38 -7.54 7.84
CA VAL A 72 4.51 -7.79 8.74
C VAL A 72 4.12 -7.55 10.20
N ILE A 73 3.43 -6.42 10.47
CA ILE A 73 3.01 -6.06 11.84
C ILE A 73 2.03 -7.09 12.40
N GLU A 74 1.12 -7.58 11.58
CA GLU A 74 0.02 -8.46 11.99
C GLU A 74 0.26 -9.94 11.70
N LYS A 75 1.48 -10.34 11.30
CA LYS A 75 1.78 -11.70 10.83
C LYS A 75 1.24 -12.79 11.75
N ASP A 76 1.41 -12.62 13.06
CA ASP A 76 1.04 -13.63 14.06
C ASP A 76 -0.49 -13.70 14.25
N LEU A 77 -1.18 -12.57 14.22
CA LEU A 77 -2.64 -12.48 14.25
C LEU A 77 -3.26 -13.01 12.95
N ASP A 78 -2.71 -12.61 11.81
CA ASP A 78 -3.16 -13.04 10.48
C ASP A 78 -3.02 -14.57 10.32
N ALA A 79 -2.00 -15.19 10.92
CA ALA A 79 -1.80 -16.64 10.90
C ALA A 79 -2.90 -17.42 11.63
N LEU A 80 -3.56 -16.81 12.60
CA LEU A 80 -4.65 -17.43 13.37
C LEU A 80 -6.03 -17.32 12.68
N MET A 81 -6.15 -16.45 11.68
CA MET A 81 -7.43 -16.16 11.02
C MET A 81 -7.57 -16.93 9.71
N ASP A 82 -8.66 -17.67 9.51
CA ASP A 82 -8.89 -18.45 8.29
C ASP A 82 -8.82 -17.65 6.99
N ARG A 83 -9.23 -16.39 7.03
CA ARG A 83 -9.22 -15.48 5.88
C ARG A 83 -7.83 -15.00 5.49
N THR A 84 -6.90 -14.92 6.45
CA THR A 84 -5.61 -14.22 6.27
C THR A 84 -4.39 -15.12 6.43
N LYS A 85 -4.53 -16.31 7.01
CA LYS A 85 -3.43 -17.28 7.23
C LYS A 85 -2.66 -17.65 5.96
N ASN A 86 -3.32 -17.57 4.78
CA ASN A 86 -2.73 -17.92 3.49
C ASN A 86 -2.03 -16.74 2.79
N ARG A 87 -1.96 -15.55 3.41
CA ARG A 87 -1.22 -14.41 2.86
C ARG A 87 0.29 -14.69 2.80
N PRO A 88 1.06 -14.00 1.93
CA PRO A 88 2.49 -14.26 1.74
C PRO A 88 3.31 -14.30 3.03
N VAL A 89 3.14 -13.32 3.92
CA VAL A 89 3.94 -13.23 5.16
C VAL A 89 3.46 -14.20 6.23
N PRO A 90 2.18 -14.26 6.61
CA PRO A 90 1.68 -15.20 7.61
C PRO A 90 1.90 -16.68 7.25
N SER A 91 1.78 -17.03 5.97
CA SER A 91 2.00 -18.40 5.48
C SER A 91 3.48 -18.81 5.37
N GLY A 92 4.41 -17.87 5.57
CA GLY A 92 5.84 -18.11 5.41
C GLY A 92 6.35 -18.17 3.96
N ARG A 93 5.47 -17.91 2.96
CA ARG A 93 5.90 -17.84 1.54
C ARG A 93 6.85 -16.67 1.29
N MET A 94 6.69 -15.59 2.05
CA MET A 94 7.58 -14.43 2.03
C MET A 94 8.08 -14.14 3.44
N SER A 95 9.40 -14.00 3.60
CA SER A 95 9.94 -13.66 4.91
C SER A 95 9.59 -12.23 5.31
N PRO A 96 9.38 -11.94 6.62
CA PRO A 96 9.08 -10.58 7.10
C PRO A 96 10.13 -9.56 6.68
N ASN A 97 11.41 -9.94 6.63
CA ASN A 97 12.49 -9.04 6.23
C ASN A 97 12.38 -8.65 4.75
N VAL A 98 12.07 -9.60 3.86
CA VAL A 98 11.85 -9.32 2.43
C VAL A 98 10.64 -8.41 2.26
N ALA A 99 9.56 -8.66 3.00
CA ALA A 99 8.37 -7.82 2.98
C ALA A 99 8.64 -6.39 3.47
N LEU A 100 9.47 -6.23 4.53
CA LEU A 100 9.90 -4.91 5.03
C LEU A 100 10.75 -4.16 4.00
N VAL A 101 11.71 -4.82 3.37
CA VAL A 101 12.54 -4.19 2.32
C VAL A 101 11.66 -3.76 1.15
N LEU A 102 10.75 -4.62 0.70
CA LEU A 102 9.81 -4.30 -0.37
C LEU A 102 8.93 -3.10 0.00
N ALA A 103 8.35 -3.08 1.22
CA ALA A 103 7.52 -1.98 1.69
C ALA A 103 8.30 -0.66 1.75
N SER A 104 9.55 -0.70 2.23
CA SER A 104 10.43 0.48 2.29
C SER A 104 10.76 1.02 0.91
N LEU A 105 11.11 0.14 -0.05
CA LEU A 105 11.38 0.53 -1.43
C LEU A 105 10.13 1.13 -2.10
N LEU A 106 8.96 0.53 -1.91
CA LEU A 106 7.70 1.08 -2.43
C LEU A 106 7.39 2.45 -1.80
N THR A 107 7.64 2.62 -0.49
CA THR A 107 7.45 3.92 0.18
C THR A 107 8.35 4.98 -0.41
N LEU A 108 9.65 4.69 -0.56
CA LEU A 108 10.61 5.64 -1.13
C LEU A 108 10.23 6.03 -2.57
N LEU A 109 9.92 5.03 -3.41
CA LEU A 109 9.49 5.29 -4.78
C LEU A 109 8.20 6.10 -4.83
N GLY A 110 7.20 5.73 -4.03
CA GLY A 110 5.92 6.44 -3.96
C GLY A 110 6.08 7.88 -3.52
N LEU A 111 6.82 8.13 -2.42
CA LEU A 111 7.07 9.48 -1.94
C LEU A 111 7.87 10.33 -2.94
N THR A 112 8.86 9.74 -3.61
CA THR A 112 9.64 10.46 -4.64
C THR A 112 8.75 10.90 -5.80
N LEU A 113 7.91 9.99 -6.34
CA LEU A 113 6.99 10.32 -7.43
C LEU A 113 5.96 11.38 -7.02
N LEU A 114 5.38 11.25 -5.82
CA LEU A 114 4.44 12.25 -5.31
C LEU A 114 5.10 13.61 -5.05
N TYR A 115 6.36 13.60 -4.58
CA TYR A 115 7.14 14.83 -4.38
C TYR A 115 7.44 15.56 -5.70
N MET A 116 7.70 14.81 -6.77
CA MET A 116 7.90 15.38 -8.11
C MET A 116 6.65 16.08 -8.65
N ILE A 117 5.46 15.68 -8.20
CA ILE A 117 4.22 16.39 -8.53
C ILE A 117 4.11 17.67 -7.69
N ASN A 118 4.13 17.50 -6.37
CA ASN A 118 4.01 18.60 -5.42
C ASN A 118 4.47 18.15 -4.02
N PRO A 119 5.27 18.94 -3.28
CA PRO A 119 5.67 18.61 -1.92
C PRO A 119 4.50 18.36 -0.95
N LYS A 120 3.36 19.06 -1.14
CA LYS A 120 2.15 18.85 -0.32
C LYS A 120 1.56 17.45 -0.55
N THR A 121 1.52 16.98 -1.80
CA THR A 121 1.03 15.64 -2.15
C THR A 121 1.90 14.56 -1.48
N ALA A 122 3.22 14.71 -1.51
CA ALA A 122 4.14 13.79 -0.81
C ALA A 122 3.94 13.84 0.71
N MET A 123 3.75 15.02 1.28
CA MET A 123 3.47 15.18 2.72
C MET A 123 2.19 14.44 3.13
N PHE A 124 1.10 14.59 2.38
CA PHE A 124 -0.14 13.86 2.65
C PHE A 124 0.03 12.34 2.48
N GLY A 125 0.81 11.91 1.47
CA GLY A 125 1.18 10.51 1.31
C GLY A 125 1.96 9.96 2.51
N ALA A 126 2.95 10.71 3.01
CA ALA A 126 3.73 10.33 4.18
C ALA A 126 2.88 10.26 5.46
N ILE A 127 1.99 11.24 5.66
CA ILE A 127 1.03 11.23 6.78
C ILE A 127 0.10 10.02 6.68
N SER A 128 -0.41 9.71 5.48
CA SER A 128 -1.31 8.58 5.25
C SER A 128 -0.66 7.25 5.63
N ILE A 129 0.55 6.97 5.12
CA ILE A 129 1.23 5.72 5.44
C ILE A 129 1.59 5.63 6.92
N PHE A 130 2.02 6.73 7.53
CA PHE A 130 2.32 6.79 8.96
C PHE A 130 1.08 6.48 9.81
N LEU A 131 -0.03 7.16 9.56
CA LEU A 131 -1.29 6.92 10.29
C LEU A 131 -1.78 5.49 10.11
N TYR A 132 -1.69 4.95 8.89
CA TYR A 132 -2.13 3.59 8.63
C TYR A 132 -1.25 2.54 9.30
N THR A 133 0.06 2.65 9.21
CA THR A 133 0.99 1.64 9.73
C THR A 133 1.23 1.77 11.23
N SER A 134 1.42 2.99 11.74
CA SER A 134 1.86 3.23 13.11
C SER A 134 0.70 3.47 14.08
N VAL A 135 -0.46 3.91 13.59
CA VAL A 135 -1.60 4.24 14.46
C VAL A 135 -2.76 3.27 14.23
N TYR A 136 -3.29 3.21 13.01
CA TYR A 136 -4.45 2.36 12.71
C TYR A 136 -4.18 0.88 12.93
N THR A 137 -3.07 0.36 12.40
CA THR A 137 -2.78 -1.09 12.45
C THR A 137 -2.65 -1.62 13.88
N PRO A 138 -1.89 -1.00 14.80
CA PRO A 138 -1.89 -1.42 16.19
C PRO A 138 -3.21 -1.15 16.92
N LEU A 139 -3.88 -0.02 16.62
CA LEU A 139 -5.06 0.42 17.36
C LEU A 139 -6.28 -0.47 17.11
N LYS A 140 -6.38 -1.08 15.93
CA LYS A 140 -7.54 -1.93 15.57
C LYS A 140 -7.67 -3.19 16.42
N THR A 141 -6.60 -3.62 17.07
CA THR A 141 -6.61 -4.77 17.99
C THR A 141 -6.98 -4.38 19.42
N ILE A 142 -6.97 -3.07 19.73
CA ILE A 142 -7.16 -2.54 21.09
C ILE A 142 -8.52 -1.86 21.24
N THR A 143 -8.97 -1.11 20.23
CA THR A 143 -10.20 -0.30 20.36
C THR A 143 -10.89 -0.06 19.01
N SER A 144 -12.23 0.12 19.06
CA SER A 144 -13.04 0.51 17.91
C SER A 144 -12.75 1.93 17.38
N LEU A 145 -12.05 2.78 18.15
CA LEU A 145 -11.59 4.09 17.68
C LEU A 145 -10.66 4.00 16.45
N SER A 146 -10.08 2.83 16.19
CA SER A 146 -9.32 2.54 14.98
C SER A 146 -10.09 2.87 13.70
N VAL A 147 -11.41 2.66 13.68
CA VAL A 147 -12.26 2.97 12.52
C VAL A 147 -12.22 4.46 12.19
N PHE A 148 -12.29 5.31 13.23
CA PHE A 148 -12.18 6.76 13.07
C PHE A 148 -10.80 7.17 12.55
N VAL A 149 -9.72 6.63 13.13
CA VAL A 149 -8.35 6.90 12.67
C VAL A 149 -8.14 6.42 11.25
N GLY A 150 -8.68 5.25 10.88
CA GLY A 150 -8.59 4.67 9.54
C GLY A 150 -9.32 5.47 8.46
N ALA A 151 -10.29 6.31 8.83
CA ALA A 151 -11.00 7.18 7.89
C ALA A 151 -10.09 8.27 7.30
N PHE A 152 -9.10 8.77 8.05
CA PHE A 152 -8.17 9.81 7.57
C PHE A 152 -7.34 9.35 6.38
N PRO A 153 -6.53 8.25 6.45
CA PRO A 153 -5.79 7.78 5.29
C PRO A 153 -6.69 7.38 4.12
N GLY A 154 -7.94 6.97 4.39
CA GLY A 154 -8.91 6.67 3.34
C GLY A 154 -9.44 7.90 2.61
N ALA A 155 -9.46 9.07 3.26
CA ALA A 155 -9.93 10.33 2.67
C ALA A 155 -8.82 11.07 1.88
N ILE A 156 -7.56 10.88 2.23
CA ILE A 156 -6.41 11.59 1.61
C ILE A 156 -6.36 11.46 0.08
N PRO A 157 -6.66 10.32 -0.57
CA PRO A 157 -6.66 10.23 -2.04
C PRO A 157 -7.62 11.16 -2.76
N PHE A 158 -8.59 11.75 -2.04
CA PHE A 158 -9.57 12.70 -2.61
C PHE A 158 -9.19 14.18 -2.38
N MET A 159 -8.15 14.45 -1.61
CA MET A 159 -7.65 15.79 -1.28
C MET A 159 -6.54 16.23 -2.22
#